data_328c4071adb015e59fcd38336d2310ef
#
_entry.id   328c4071adb015e59fcd38336d2310ef
#
_cell.length_a   1.000
_cell.length_b   1.000
_cell.length_c   1.000
_cell.angle_alpha   90.00
_cell.angle_beta   90.00
_cell.angle_gamma   90.00
#
_symmetry.space_group_name_H-M   'P 1'
#
loop_
_entity.id
_entity.type
_entity.pdbx_description
1 polymer ?
#
loop_
_entity_poly.entity_id
_entity_poly.type
_entity_poly.pdbx_seq_one_letter_code
_entity_poly.pdbx_strand_id
1 'polypeptide(L)'
;MGHRDGRDRPNNPTATYAIDSMNTFPPLPPFTEETARQKVLAAEAAWNTRIPERVALGYTEDCEWRNRAEFVNGRQAIIDLLRRKWARELDYRLRKELWAFTGNRIAVHFEYEFHDDTGQWYRAYGNENWEFAANGLMQRRFASINDLPIGEAERKLRWERTSITA
;
A
#
# COMPACT_ATOMS: atom_id res chain seq x y z
N MET A 1 -60.44 -20.26 -23.59
CA MET A 1 -60.32 -19.82 -22.19
C MET A 1 -59.07 -20.45 -21.60
N GLY A 2 -57.97 -19.70 -21.51
CA GLY A 2 -56.69 -20.16 -20.97
C GLY A 2 -56.13 -19.10 -20.03
N HIS A 3 -56.11 -19.41 -18.76
CA HIS A 3 -55.48 -18.58 -17.75
C HIS A 3 -53.97 -18.83 -17.77
N ARG A 4 -53.18 -17.77 -17.99
CA ARG A 4 -51.73 -17.75 -17.74
C ARG A 4 -51.54 -17.27 -16.29
N ASP A 5 -50.99 -18.15 -15.47
CA ASP A 5 -50.54 -17.83 -14.14
C ASP A 5 -49.07 -17.36 -14.22
N GLY A 6 -48.89 -16.05 -14.12
CA GLY A 6 -47.59 -15.42 -14.03
C GLY A 6 -47.12 -15.35 -12.56
N ARG A 7 -46.23 -16.27 -12.17
CA ARG A 7 -45.57 -16.16 -10.88
C ARG A 7 -44.32 -15.30 -11.02
N ASP A 8 -44.43 -14.06 -10.62
CA ASP A 8 -43.29 -13.18 -10.33
C ASP A 8 -42.42 -13.83 -9.24
N ARG A 9 -41.18 -14.10 -9.59
CA ARG A 9 -40.15 -14.43 -8.61
C ARG A 9 -39.66 -13.13 -7.99
N PRO A 10 -39.65 -12.98 -6.67
CA PRO A 10 -39.04 -11.79 -6.06
C PRO A 10 -37.55 -11.81 -6.33
N ASN A 11 -37.08 -10.76 -6.99
CA ASN A 11 -35.69 -10.42 -7.08
C ASN A 11 -35.16 -10.17 -5.63
N ASN A 12 -34.32 -11.06 -5.13
CA ASN A 12 -33.73 -10.92 -3.81
C ASN A 12 -32.43 -10.11 -3.92
N PRO A 13 -32.41 -8.81 -3.56
CA PRO A 13 -31.21 -7.98 -3.67
C PRO A 13 -30.16 -8.27 -2.57
N THR A 14 -30.46 -9.18 -1.65
CA THR A 14 -29.63 -9.42 -0.46
C THR A 14 -28.33 -10.21 -0.74
N ALA A 15 -28.30 -11.00 -1.84
CA ALA A 15 -27.14 -11.83 -2.17
C ALA A 15 -25.96 -11.03 -2.75
N THR A 16 -26.26 -9.94 -3.46
CA THR A 16 -25.23 -9.12 -4.13
C THR A 16 -24.47 -8.24 -3.12
N TYR A 17 -25.16 -7.76 -2.06
CA TYR A 17 -24.53 -6.95 -1.00
C TYR A 17 -23.61 -7.74 -0.07
N ALA A 18 -23.88 -9.02 0.14
CA ALA A 18 -23.09 -9.87 1.04
C ALA A 18 -21.73 -10.27 0.41
N ILE A 19 -21.65 -10.40 -0.92
CA ILE A 19 -20.42 -10.75 -1.63
C ILE A 19 -19.49 -9.52 -1.73
N ASP A 20 -20.04 -8.33 -1.91
CA ASP A 20 -19.28 -7.08 -1.98
C ASP A 20 -18.64 -6.71 -0.62
N SER A 21 -19.30 -7.01 0.50
CA SER A 21 -18.78 -6.71 1.83
C SER A 21 -17.59 -7.59 2.24
N MET A 22 -17.42 -8.78 1.65
CA MET A 22 -16.31 -9.69 1.95
C MET A 22 -14.99 -9.33 1.25
N ASN A 23 -15.01 -8.44 0.25
CA ASN A 23 -13.84 -8.00 -0.51
C ASN A 23 -13.56 -6.51 -0.40
N THR A 24 -13.98 -5.86 0.66
CA THR A 24 -13.69 -4.45 0.92
C THR A 24 -12.57 -4.28 1.93
N PHE A 25 -11.75 -3.24 1.72
CA PHE A 25 -10.57 -2.91 2.52
C PHE A 25 -10.68 -1.46 3.02
N PRO A 26 -11.49 -1.23 4.07
CA PRO A 26 -11.71 0.10 4.61
C PRO A 26 -10.41 0.75 5.13
N PRO A 27 -10.38 2.09 5.16
CA PRO A 27 -11.39 3.03 4.70
C PRO A 27 -11.52 3.05 3.19
N LEU A 28 -12.77 3.25 2.71
CA LEU A 28 -13.10 3.29 1.27
C LEU A 28 -13.04 4.72 0.73
N PRO A 29 -12.69 4.91 -0.57
CA PRO A 29 -12.87 6.21 -1.21
C PRO A 29 -14.37 6.57 -1.36
N PRO A 30 -14.73 7.87 -1.49
CA PRO A 30 -13.84 9.03 -1.43
C PRO A 30 -13.30 9.28 -0.02
N PHE A 31 -12.04 9.69 0.06
CA PHE A 31 -11.37 9.89 1.34
C PHE A 31 -11.73 11.25 1.97
N THR A 32 -11.75 11.26 3.30
CA THR A 32 -11.62 12.45 4.14
C THR A 32 -10.17 12.60 4.59
N GLU A 33 -9.82 13.71 5.23
CA GLU A 33 -8.48 13.85 5.81
C GLU A 33 -8.17 12.73 6.81
N GLU A 34 -9.13 12.41 7.67
CA GLU A 34 -8.98 11.34 8.66
C GLU A 34 -8.75 9.97 7.99
N THR A 35 -9.59 9.61 7.02
CA THR A 35 -9.49 8.31 6.36
C THR A 35 -8.26 8.21 5.44
N ALA A 36 -7.83 9.31 4.83
CA ALA A 36 -6.57 9.37 4.11
C ALA A 36 -5.37 9.15 5.04
N ARG A 37 -5.36 9.76 6.24
CA ARG A 37 -4.33 9.52 7.26
C ARG A 37 -4.31 8.06 7.72
N GLN A 38 -5.46 7.44 7.91
CA GLN A 38 -5.55 6.01 8.24
C GLN A 38 -4.91 5.14 7.17
N LYS A 39 -5.13 5.43 5.88
CA LYS A 39 -4.48 4.71 4.77
C LYS A 39 -2.95 4.89 4.80
N VAL A 40 -2.47 6.10 5.07
CA VAL A 40 -1.03 6.38 5.15
C VAL A 40 -0.38 5.61 6.30
N LEU A 41 -1.00 5.62 7.49
CA LEU A 41 -0.49 4.89 8.65
C LEU A 41 -0.53 3.37 8.45
N ALA A 42 -1.58 2.85 7.82
CA ALA A 42 -1.67 1.43 7.49
C ALA A 42 -0.57 0.99 6.52
N ALA A 43 -0.29 1.80 5.50
CA ALA A 43 0.79 1.54 4.55
C ALA A 43 2.16 1.60 5.24
N GLU A 44 2.42 2.61 6.08
CA GLU A 44 3.65 2.71 6.87
C GLU A 44 3.87 1.46 7.72
N ALA A 45 2.83 1.04 8.47
CA ALA A 45 2.90 -0.15 9.31
C ALA A 45 3.19 -1.42 8.50
N ALA A 46 2.50 -1.63 7.37
CA ALA A 46 2.71 -2.78 6.51
C ALA A 46 4.14 -2.83 5.95
N TRP A 47 4.65 -1.73 5.44
CA TRP A 47 6.00 -1.64 4.88
C TRP A 47 7.08 -1.84 5.94
N ASN A 48 6.89 -1.35 7.16
CA ASN A 48 7.82 -1.55 8.28
C ASN A 48 7.89 -3.01 8.75
N THR A 49 6.93 -3.87 8.37
CA THR A 49 7.05 -5.32 8.61
C THR A 49 8.17 -5.94 7.78
N ARG A 50 8.49 -5.37 6.62
CA ARG A 50 9.40 -5.94 5.61
C ARG A 50 8.99 -7.33 5.13
N ILE A 51 7.71 -7.60 5.18
CA ILE A 51 7.12 -8.85 4.68
C ILE A 51 6.40 -8.54 3.36
N PRO A 52 6.98 -8.93 2.20
CA PRO A 52 6.42 -8.59 0.89
C PRO A 52 4.97 -9.02 0.71
N GLU A 53 4.61 -10.19 1.22
CA GLU A 53 3.28 -10.75 1.13
C GLU A 53 2.25 -9.90 1.90
N ARG A 54 2.61 -9.36 3.06
CA ARG A 54 1.74 -8.44 3.83
C ARG A 54 1.53 -7.13 3.10
N VAL A 55 2.59 -6.57 2.55
CA VAL A 55 2.49 -5.32 1.78
C VAL A 55 1.61 -5.51 0.56
N ALA A 56 1.76 -6.62 -0.15
CA ALA A 56 1.02 -6.92 -1.36
C ALA A 56 -0.50 -7.02 -1.15
N LEU A 57 -0.96 -7.36 0.05
CA LEU A 57 -2.40 -7.42 0.37
C LEU A 57 -3.11 -6.07 0.27
N GLY A 58 -2.39 -4.96 0.33
CA GLY A 58 -2.94 -3.61 0.18
C GLY A 58 -3.22 -3.18 -1.26
N TYR A 59 -2.87 -4.01 -2.25
CA TYR A 59 -2.94 -3.69 -3.67
C TYR A 59 -3.90 -4.60 -4.43
N THR A 60 -4.50 -4.08 -5.51
CA THR A 60 -5.28 -4.91 -6.43
C THR A 60 -4.37 -5.95 -7.10
N GLU A 61 -4.96 -7.05 -7.60
CA GLU A 61 -4.18 -8.10 -8.25
C GLU A 61 -3.48 -7.64 -9.52
N ASP A 62 -4.04 -6.64 -10.20
CA ASP A 62 -3.53 -6.02 -11.42
C ASP A 62 -2.89 -4.64 -11.19
N CYS A 63 -2.48 -4.34 -9.95
CA CYS A 63 -1.94 -3.05 -9.56
C CYS A 63 -0.75 -2.62 -10.43
N GLU A 64 -0.76 -1.36 -10.85
CA GLU A 64 0.32 -0.74 -11.62
C GLU A 64 1.26 0.01 -10.67
N TRP A 65 2.53 -0.34 -10.70
CA TRP A 65 3.58 0.36 -9.97
C TRP A 65 4.64 0.96 -10.88
N ARG A 66 5.08 2.15 -10.51
CA ARG A 66 6.42 2.64 -10.82
C ARG A 66 7.14 2.88 -9.49
N ASN A 67 8.27 2.21 -9.30
CA ASN A 67 9.14 2.44 -8.16
C ASN A 67 10.51 2.89 -8.67
N ARG A 68 10.87 4.16 -8.48
CA ARG A 68 12.02 4.81 -9.14
C ARG A 68 11.84 4.75 -10.66
N ALA A 69 12.70 4.01 -11.36
CA ALA A 69 12.64 3.78 -12.80
C ALA A 69 12.12 2.38 -13.18
N GLU A 70 11.72 1.57 -12.20
CA GLU A 70 11.21 0.21 -12.42
C GLU A 70 9.69 0.22 -12.46
N PHE A 71 9.13 -0.37 -13.52
CA PHE A 71 7.70 -0.56 -13.70
C PHE A 71 7.36 -2.01 -13.43
N VAL A 72 6.39 -2.25 -12.55
CA VAL A 72 5.90 -3.59 -12.22
C VAL A 72 4.38 -3.60 -12.17
N ASN A 73 3.78 -4.68 -12.62
CA ASN A 73 2.34 -4.88 -12.63
C ASN A 73 1.97 -6.18 -11.94
N GLY A 74 0.98 -6.09 -11.08
CA GLY A 74 0.43 -7.22 -10.35
C GLY A 74 1.17 -7.57 -9.06
N ARG A 75 0.44 -8.25 -8.16
CA ARG A 75 0.93 -8.57 -6.80
C ARG A 75 2.20 -9.39 -6.79
N GLN A 76 2.34 -10.38 -7.69
CA GLN A 76 3.54 -11.21 -7.68
C GLN A 76 4.79 -10.42 -8.05
N ALA A 77 4.70 -9.54 -9.06
CA ALA A 77 5.80 -8.66 -9.44
C ALA A 77 6.16 -7.67 -8.31
N ILE A 78 5.18 -7.19 -7.56
CA ILE A 78 5.37 -6.34 -6.37
C ILE A 78 6.13 -7.14 -5.29
N ILE A 79 5.71 -8.36 -4.99
CA ILE A 79 6.38 -9.23 -4.01
C ILE A 79 7.84 -9.46 -4.40
N ASP A 80 8.11 -9.77 -5.66
CA ASP A 80 9.45 -10.03 -6.15
C ASP A 80 10.35 -8.78 -6.08
N LEU A 81 9.81 -7.60 -6.39
CA LEU A 81 10.51 -6.33 -6.21
C LEU A 81 10.85 -6.09 -4.73
N LEU A 82 9.89 -6.28 -3.84
CA LEU A 82 10.08 -6.05 -2.41
C LEU A 82 11.08 -7.05 -1.78
N ARG A 83 11.10 -8.29 -2.23
CA ARG A 83 12.13 -9.26 -1.82
C ARG A 83 13.53 -8.79 -2.19
N ARG A 84 13.73 -8.33 -3.43
CA ARG A 84 15.02 -7.77 -3.86
C ARG A 84 15.38 -6.50 -3.09
N LYS A 85 14.40 -5.64 -2.83
CA LYS A 85 14.58 -4.40 -2.07
C LYS A 85 15.12 -4.71 -0.67
N TRP A 86 14.44 -5.52 0.11
CA TRP A 86 14.83 -5.78 1.50
C TRP A 86 15.96 -6.80 1.66
N ALA A 87 16.37 -7.47 0.60
CA ALA A 87 17.64 -8.19 0.57
C ALA A 87 18.84 -7.24 0.51
N ARG A 88 18.68 -6.02 0.00
CA ARG A 88 19.74 -5.01 -0.13
C ARG A 88 19.63 -3.88 0.89
N GLU A 89 18.42 -3.53 1.29
CA GLU A 89 18.15 -2.45 2.22
C GLU A 89 17.94 -3.01 3.62
N LEU A 90 19.05 -3.09 4.37
CA LEU A 90 19.09 -3.71 5.70
C LEU A 90 18.70 -2.70 6.78
N ASP A 91 18.15 -3.19 7.90
CA ASP A 91 17.68 -2.35 9.01
C ASP A 91 16.71 -1.23 8.61
N TYR A 92 15.94 -1.49 7.58
CA TYR A 92 14.97 -0.56 7.01
C TYR A 92 13.95 -0.07 8.02
N ARG A 93 13.75 1.26 8.07
CA ARG A 93 12.72 1.95 8.84
C ARG A 93 12.13 3.07 8.01
N LEU A 94 10.81 3.13 7.95
CA LEU A 94 10.05 4.04 7.11
C LEU A 94 9.13 4.92 7.96
N ARG A 95 9.04 6.19 7.57
CA ARG A 95 8.00 7.12 8.02
C ARG A 95 7.31 7.76 6.84
N LYS A 96 5.97 7.78 6.88
CA LYS A 96 5.13 8.40 5.85
C LYS A 96 4.33 9.55 6.42
N GLU A 97 4.05 10.52 5.57
CA GLU A 97 3.23 11.68 5.90
C GLU A 97 2.22 11.92 4.79
N LEU A 98 0.95 12.13 5.17
CA LEU A 98 -0.09 12.57 4.25
C LEU A 98 0.26 13.98 3.75
N TRP A 99 0.41 14.14 2.43
CA TRP A 99 0.66 15.45 1.83
C TRP A 99 -0.62 16.10 1.32
N ALA A 100 -1.42 15.37 0.55
CA ALA A 100 -2.69 15.82 0.00
C ALA A 100 -3.57 14.62 -0.36
N PHE A 101 -4.86 14.87 -0.53
CA PHE A 101 -5.80 13.85 -1.01
C PHE A 101 -6.93 14.51 -1.81
N THR A 102 -7.54 13.74 -2.70
CA THR A 102 -8.78 14.11 -3.39
C THR A 102 -9.46 12.86 -3.94
N GLY A 103 -10.77 12.72 -3.70
CA GLY A 103 -11.52 11.55 -4.19
C GLY A 103 -10.90 10.23 -3.75
N ASN A 104 -10.41 9.45 -4.71
CA ASN A 104 -9.74 8.17 -4.49
C ASN A 104 -8.21 8.25 -4.56
N ARG A 105 -7.63 9.46 -4.49
CA ARG A 105 -6.17 9.69 -4.63
C ARG A 105 -5.58 10.27 -3.37
N ILE A 106 -4.37 9.81 -3.05
CA ILE A 106 -3.59 10.27 -1.90
C ILE A 106 -2.15 10.53 -2.37
N ALA A 107 -1.63 11.72 -2.04
CA ALA A 107 -0.22 12.05 -2.20
C ALA A 107 0.51 11.95 -0.85
N VAL A 108 1.69 11.38 -0.85
CA VAL A 108 2.46 11.04 0.36
C VAL A 108 3.89 11.51 0.23
N HIS A 109 4.41 12.15 1.28
CA HIS A 109 5.83 12.27 1.53
C HIS A 109 6.31 11.09 2.38
N PHE A 110 7.52 10.62 2.13
CA PHE A 110 8.11 9.63 3.01
C PHE A 110 9.64 9.77 3.08
N GLU A 111 10.16 9.30 4.19
CA GLU A 111 11.58 9.09 4.41
C GLU A 111 11.78 7.67 4.93
N TYR A 112 12.85 7.01 4.49
CA TYR A 112 13.29 5.79 5.13
C TYR A 112 14.81 5.73 5.23
N GLU A 113 15.27 4.99 6.21
CA GLU A 113 16.69 4.76 6.44
C GLU A 113 16.99 3.28 6.34
N PHE A 114 18.14 2.97 5.78
CA PHE A 114 18.67 1.62 5.65
C PHE A 114 20.18 1.66 5.50
N HIS A 115 20.84 0.53 5.67
CA HIS A 115 22.21 0.36 5.24
C HIS A 115 22.33 -0.76 4.21
N ASP A 116 23.39 -0.72 3.41
CA ASP A 116 23.72 -1.80 2.49
C ASP A 116 24.61 -2.85 3.17
N ASP A 117 25.06 -3.86 2.41
CA ASP A 117 25.91 -4.94 2.88
C ASP A 117 27.35 -4.49 3.21
N THR A 118 27.75 -3.30 2.80
CA THR A 118 29.03 -2.68 3.18
C THR A 118 28.96 -1.92 4.50
N GLY A 119 27.74 -1.73 5.04
CA GLY A 119 27.52 -0.90 6.23
C GLY A 119 27.31 0.58 5.92
N GLN A 120 27.27 1.00 4.65
CA GLN A 120 26.95 2.37 4.29
C GLN A 120 25.47 2.64 4.55
N TRP A 121 25.20 3.67 5.38
CA TRP A 121 23.85 4.13 5.64
C TRP A 121 23.36 5.12 4.58
N TYR A 122 22.05 5.08 4.37
CA TYR A 122 21.34 5.99 3.47
C TYR A 122 20.08 6.50 4.13
N ARG A 123 19.71 7.73 3.80
CA ARG A 123 18.36 8.25 3.98
C ARG A 123 17.75 8.48 2.60
N ALA A 124 16.64 7.81 2.36
CA ALA A 124 15.88 7.97 1.13
C ALA A 124 14.74 8.96 1.35
N TYR A 125 14.62 9.92 0.45
CA TYR A 125 13.54 10.89 0.41
C TYR A 125 12.62 10.55 -0.75
N GLY A 126 11.33 10.42 -0.48
CA GLY A 126 10.37 10.01 -1.49
C GLY A 126 9.09 10.82 -1.50
N ASN A 127 8.53 10.88 -2.69
CA ASN A 127 7.19 11.34 -2.95
C ASN A 127 6.47 10.24 -3.71
N GLU A 128 5.24 9.93 -3.31
CA GLU A 128 4.45 8.95 -4.02
C GLU A 128 3.01 9.39 -4.19
N ASN A 129 2.41 8.92 -5.28
CA ASN A 129 1.02 9.14 -5.61
C ASN A 129 0.31 7.80 -5.63
N TRP A 130 -0.80 7.74 -4.92
CA TRP A 130 -1.66 6.57 -4.80
C TRP A 130 -3.01 6.81 -5.45
N GLU A 131 -3.54 5.79 -6.10
CA GLU A 131 -4.92 5.74 -6.55
C GLU A 131 -5.57 4.43 -6.10
N PHE A 132 -6.78 4.53 -5.54
CA PHE A 132 -7.50 3.42 -4.96
C PHE A 132 -8.69 3.00 -5.81
N ALA A 133 -8.92 1.70 -5.90
CA ALA A 133 -10.16 1.14 -6.40
C ALA A 133 -11.31 1.36 -5.39
N ALA A 134 -12.55 1.21 -5.85
CA ALA A 134 -13.74 1.41 -5.01
C ALA A 134 -13.78 0.49 -3.78
N ASN A 135 -13.14 -0.69 -3.86
CA ASN A 135 -13.05 -1.64 -2.74
C ASN A 135 -12.00 -1.29 -1.68
N GLY A 136 -11.27 -0.17 -1.85
CA GLY A 136 -10.25 0.29 -0.90
C GLY A 136 -8.85 -0.27 -1.09
N LEU A 137 -8.63 -1.12 -2.10
CA LEU A 137 -7.29 -1.54 -2.49
C LEU A 137 -6.61 -0.50 -3.39
N MET A 138 -5.31 -0.35 -3.25
CA MET A 138 -4.53 0.54 -4.12
C MET A 138 -4.34 -0.11 -5.49
N GLN A 139 -4.76 0.58 -6.55
CA GLN A 139 -4.66 0.10 -7.93
C GLN A 139 -3.51 0.73 -8.70
N ARG A 140 -2.97 1.87 -8.26
CA ARG A 140 -1.80 2.53 -8.84
C ARG A 140 -0.92 3.11 -7.74
N ARG A 141 0.37 2.97 -7.90
CA ARG A 141 1.38 3.62 -7.05
C ARG A 141 2.55 4.07 -7.89
N PHE A 142 2.83 5.36 -7.84
CA PHE A 142 4.00 5.95 -8.49
C PHE A 142 4.88 6.61 -7.44
N ALA A 143 6.11 6.12 -7.29
CA ALA A 143 7.07 6.60 -6.31
C ALA A 143 8.37 7.09 -6.95
N SER A 144 8.73 8.33 -6.65
CA SER A 144 10.01 8.93 -6.98
C SER A 144 10.84 9.01 -5.70
N ILE A 145 12.08 8.51 -5.73
CA ILE A 145 12.91 8.31 -4.55
C ILE A 145 14.35 8.71 -4.86
N ASN A 146 14.93 9.51 -3.97
CA ASN A 146 16.33 9.91 -4.00
C ASN A 146 17.04 9.43 -2.75
N ASP A 147 18.19 8.78 -2.91
CA ASP A 147 19.01 8.31 -1.79
C ASP A 147 20.11 9.33 -1.48
N LEU A 148 20.27 9.63 -0.18
CA LEU A 148 21.36 10.42 0.36
C LEU A 148 22.23 9.52 1.23
N PRO A 149 23.52 9.32 0.91
CA PRO A 149 24.45 8.67 1.83
C PRO A 149 24.59 9.51 3.11
N ILE A 150 24.49 8.84 4.25
CA ILE A 150 24.63 9.46 5.59
C ILE A 150 25.60 8.64 6.45
N GLY A 151 26.13 9.29 7.50
CA GLY A 151 26.80 8.57 8.56
C GLY A 151 25.81 7.87 9.49
N GLU A 152 26.21 6.79 10.14
CA GLU A 152 25.35 6.10 11.12
C GLU A 152 24.89 7.05 12.24
N ALA A 153 25.74 7.97 12.69
CA ALA A 153 25.40 8.96 13.70
C ALA A 153 24.31 9.95 13.26
N GLU A 154 24.10 10.12 11.96
CA GLU A 154 23.09 11.02 11.39
C GLU A 154 21.70 10.40 11.29
N ARG A 155 21.54 9.12 11.64
CA ARG A 155 20.26 8.42 11.61
C ARG A 155 19.24 9.09 12.53
N LYS A 156 18.02 9.24 12.02
CA LYS A 156 16.86 9.80 12.75
C LYS A 156 15.83 8.72 13.12
N LEU A 157 15.75 7.64 12.34
CA LEU A 157 14.73 6.59 12.48
C LEU A 157 15.33 5.41 13.28
N ARG A 158 15.28 5.49 14.62
CA ARG A 158 15.98 4.59 15.54
C ARG A 158 15.09 3.81 16.50
N TRP A 159 13.76 3.75 16.26
CA TRP A 159 12.87 2.99 17.16
C TRP A 159 13.18 1.50 17.14
N GLU A 160 12.93 0.86 18.28
CA GLU A 160 13.00 -0.60 18.38
C GLU A 160 11.93 -1.27 17.50
N ARG A 161 12.29 -2.37 16.87
CA ARG A 161 11.35 -3.17 16.10
C ARG A 161 10.60 -4.12 17.01
N THR A 162 9.28 -4.12 16.86
CA THR A 162 8.48 -5.20 17.41
C THR A 162 8.80 -6.48 16.64
N SER A 163 9.26 -7.53 17.35
CA SER A 163 9.47 -8.85 16.74
C SER A 163 8.10 -9.38 16.29
N ILE A 164 7.88 -9.38 14.97
CA ILE A 164 6.70 -10.03 14.41
C ILE A 164 7.09 -11.47 14.20
N THR A 165 6.65 -12.33 15.10
CA THR A 165 6.73 -13.78 14.89
C THR A 165 5.89 -14.13 13.66
N ALA A 166 6.48 -14.82 12.71
CA ALA A 166 5.87 -15.29 11.48
C ALA A 166 4.73 -16.29 11.75
#